data_b8a6c7914f08ff264ac3ad034b190f61
#
_entry.id   b8a6c7914f08ff264ac3ad034b190f61
#
_cell.length_a   1.000
_cell.length_b   1.000
_cell.length_c   1.000
_cell.angle_alpha   90.00
_cell.angle_beta   90.00
_cell.angle_gamma   90.00
#
_symmetry.space_group_name_H-M   'P 1'
#
loop_
_entity.id
_entity.type
_entity.pdbx_description
1 polymer ?
#
loop_
_entity_poly.entity_id
_entity_poly.type
_entity_poly.pdbx_seq_one_letter_code
_entity_poly.pdbx_strand_id
1 'polypeptide(L)'
;MSRGLGDVYKRQLYYSPQIWCSDNTDAINRTRIQYGTSFFYPVSSMGAHVSAVPNHQTGRVTSLKTRGITAMAGTFGYELNPALLSDEEKEEIREQIKNFKKYEMLINEGTYWRLTSPFEDEVAAWMSVSRAKDRALVSVVRLYAEANAAACYVKLKGLESDAVYIEENTGRQYTGAALMNAGIPLPFATKEYEAYQFSFIRLDEAKKLYDEIKKVCGNLKLSEADTADSSSDKRIVISIYGGSGSGKTTIAAALQQYFLKDNTACYVLTGDNYPHRIPMRNDEERLNVYNESGEDGLRGYLGTPKEIDFDRINKELSEFKEGKDIIEIKHMGRQDGDISYDETDFTGIKVLILEWTHGGSEYLKGVDIPVFLESSPEETKARRIKRGRDENAASPFICRVVELEQEKLDLQSKNARIVVGKDGKVYEQ
;
A
#
# COMPACT_ATOMS: atom_id res chain seq x y z
N MET A 1 -39.92 16.14 21.71
CA MET A 1 -38.88 15.18 21.31
C MET A 1 -38.93 14.02 22.27
N SER A 2 -39.32 12.86 21.81
CA SER A 2 -39.51 11.69 22.67
C SER A 2 -38.18 11.02 22.97
N ARG A 3 -37.66 11.31 24.13
CA ARG A 3 -36.63 10.52 24.76
C ARG A 3 -37.33 9.32 25.42
N GLY A 4 -37.26 8.14 24.87
CA GLY A 4 -37.61 7.00 25.66
C GLY A 4 -38.44 5.87 25.08
N LEU A 5 -38.46 5.68 23.77
CA LEU A 5 -39.24 4.61 23.16
C LEU A 5 -38.36 3.76 22.18
N GLY A 6 -37.17 3.36 22.61
CA GLY A 6 -36.19 2.70 21.75
C GLY A 6 -36.69 1.47 20.97
N ASP A 7 -37.54 0.67 21.54
CA ASP A 7 -38.11 -0.53 20.85
C ASP A 7 -39.17 -0.21 19.82
N VAL A 8 -39.90 0.86 19.98
CA VAL A 8 -40.92 1.28 19.01
C VAL A 8 -40.28 1.78 17.73
N TYR A 9 -39.14 2.43 17.80
CA TYR A 9 -38.49 3.05 16.65
C TYR A 9 -37.73 2.09 15.74
N LYS A 10 -37.25 0.94 16.20
CA LYS A 10 -36.59 -0.06 15.36
C LYS A 10 -37.46 -0.54 14.20
N ARG A 11 -38.76 -0.73 14.42
CA ARG A 11 -39.71 -1.10 13.36
C ARG A 11 -39.96 0.05 12.39
N GLN A 12 -39.81 1.29 12.82
CA GLN A 12 -39.99 2.47 11.98
C GLN A 12 -38.84 2.66 10.98
N LEU A 13 -37.63 2.09 11.23
CA LEU A 13 -36.54 2.10 10.26
C LEU A 13 -36.88 1.46 8.92
N TYR A 14 -37.92 0.62 8.88
CA TYR A 14 -38.42 0.10 7.62
C TYR A 14 -39.05 1.20 6.73
N TYR A 15 -39.68 2.19 7.34
CA TYR A 15 -40.37 3.30 6.65
C TYR A 15 -39.51 4.57 6.66
N SER A 16 -38.64 4.72 7.64
CA SER A 16 -37.75 5.88 7.82
C SER A 16 -36.37 5.36 8.15
N PRO A 17 -35.52 5.10 7.13
CA PRO A 17 -34.26 4.37 7.30
C PRO A 17 -33.17 5.16 8.01
N GLN A 18 -33.41 6.44 8.34
CA GLN A 18 -32.47 7.31 9.01
C GLN A 18 -33.02 7.83 10.34
N ILE A 19 -32.16 7.91 11.34
CA ILE A 19 -32.46 8.50 12.65
C ILE A 19 -31.61 9.75 12.88
N TRP A 20 -32.19 10.74 13.48
CA TRP A 20 -31.47 11.92 13.98
C TRP A 20 -30.98 11.64 15.39
N CYS A 21 -29.65 11.39 15.54
CA CYS A 21 -29.07 10.94 16.80
C CYS A 21 -29.11 12.00 17.90
N SER A 22 -28.93 13.28 17.55
CA SER A 22 -28.91 14.42 18.47
C SER A 22 -28.84 15.73 17.70
N ASP A 23 -29.45 16.78 18.27
CA ASP A 23 -29.30 18.16 17.79
C ASP A 23 -27.91 18.74 18.09
N ASN A 24 -27.08 18.02 18.85
CA ASN A 24 -25.70 18.41 19.09
C ASN A 24 -24.82 18.04 17.88
N THR A 25 -24.35 19.07 17.19
CA THR A 25 -23.55 18.98 15.97
C THR A 25 -22.06 19.18 16.19
N ASP A 26 -21.63 19.38 17.44
CA ASP A 26 -20.21 19.50 17.79
C ASP A 26 -19.44 18.21 17.47
N ALA A 27 -18.41 18.28 16.62
CA ALA A 27 -17.71 17.09 16.12
C ALA A 27 -17.13 16.21 17.24
N ILE A 28 -16.68 16.81 18.34
CA ILE A 28 -16.10 16.07 19.48
C ILE A 28 -17.19 15.40 20.31
N ASN A 29 -18.29 16.09 20.56
CA ASN A 29 -19.42 15.50 21.23
C ASN A 29 -20.07 14.40 20.38
N ARG A 30 -20.06 14.57 19.05
CA ARG A 30 -20.55 13.55 18.09
C ARG A 30 -19.80 12.23 18.19
N THR A 31 -18.50 12.21 18.52
CA THR A 31 -17.79 10.95 18.73
C THR A 31 -18.43 10.11 19.81
N ARG A 32 -18.89 10.74 20.93
CA ARG A 32 -19.57 10.07 22.05
C ARG A 32 -21.00 9.67 21.69
N ILE A 33 -21.74 10.57 21.03
CA ILE A 33 -23.11 10.34 20.60
C ILE A 33 -23.17 9.17 19.60
N GLN A 34 -22.34 9.17 18.58
CA GLN A 34 -22.28 8.12 17.56
C GLN A 34 -21.80 6.78 18.14
N TYR A 35 -20.80 6.80 19.03
CA TYR A 35 -20.35 5.63 19.76
C TYR A 35 -21.50 5.01 20.54
N GLY A 36 -22.22 5.78 21.38
CA GLY A 36 -23.34 5.29 22.16
C GLY A 36 -24.52 4.82 21.29
N THR A 37 -24.86 5.56 20.24
CA THR A 37 -25.95 5.20 19.32
C THR A 37 -25.65 3.89 18.58
N SER A 38 -24.38 3.63 18.23
CA SER A 38 -23.96 2.43 17.51
C SER A 38 -24.18 1.11 18.27
N PHE A 39 -24.46 1.13 19.57
CA PHE A 39 -24.84 -0.08 20.31
C PHE A 39 -26.26 -0.55 20.00
N PHE A 40 -27.11 0.35 19.53
CA PHE A 40 -28.53 0.08 19.31
C PHE A 40 -28.96 0.16 17.86
N TYR A 41 -28.29 1.00 17.07
CA TYR A 41 -28.61 1.27 15.67
C TYR A 41 -27.40 1.07 14.76
N PRO A 42 -27.62 0.53 13.55
CA PRO A 42 -26.55 0.43 12.56
C PRO A 42 -26.08 1.81 12.14
N VAL A 43 -24.79 1.98 11.88
CA VAL A 43 -24.22 3.25 11.47
C VAL A 43 -24.83 3.79 10.17
N SER A 44 -25.27 2.91 9.28
CA SER A 44 -25.99 3.28 8.04
C SER A 44 -27.32 3.99 8.27
N SER A 45 -27.88 3.92 9.48
CA SER A 45 -29.11 4.63 9.83
C SER A 45 -28.88 5.91 10.61
N MET A 46 -27.66 6.20 11.04
CA MET A 46 -27.34 7.38 11.88
C MET A 46 -27.10 8.61 11.03
N GLY A 47 -27.91 9.66 11.20
CA GLY A 47 -27.66 10.98 10.63
C GLY A 47 -26.36 11.56 11.19
N ALA A 48 -25.40 11.84 10.30
CA ALA A 48 -24.15 12.47 10.65
C ALA A 48 -23.78 13.54 9.61
N HIS A 49 -23.38 14.72 10.10
CA HIS A 49 -23.14 15.84 9.20
C HIS A 49 -22.08 16.80 9.74
N VAL A 50 -21.49 17.51 8.82
CA VAL A 50 -20.50 18.58 9.06
C VAL A 50 -21.25 19.87 9.34
N SER A 51 -21.10 20.43 10.54
CA SER A 51 -21.71 21.70 10.91
C SER A 51 -20.73 22.88 10.82
N ALA A 52 -21.27 24.09 10.91
CA ALA A 52 -20.48 25.32 10.95
C ALA A 52 -19.65 25.43 12.25
N VAL A 53 -18.61 26.26 12.22
CA VAL A 53 -17.81 26.64 13.39
C VAL A 53 -17.75 28.18 13.49
N PRO A 54 -17.69 28.75 14.70
CA PRO A 54 -17.77 28.06 16.00
C PRO A 54 -19.10 27.33 16.18
N ASN A 55 -19.06 26.15 16.82
CA ASN A 55 -20.27 25.36 17.04
C ASN A 55 -21.27 26.17 17.91
N HIS A 56 -22.51 26.21 17.51
CA HIS A 56 -23.54 27.06 18.13
C HIS A 56 -23.89 26.69 19.58
N GLN A 57 -23.62 25.44 20.00
CA GLN A 57 -23.92 24.96 21.36
C GLN A 57 -22.70 25.04 22.28
N THR A 58 -21.51 24.71 21.77
CA THR A 58 -20.29 24.54 22.56
C THR A 58 -19.30 25.69 22.38
N GLY A 59 -19.44 26.50 21.33
CA GLY A 59 -18.46 27.50 20.93
C GLY A 59 -17.15 26.92 20.38
N ARG A 60 -17.04 25.59 20.30
CA ARG A 60 -15.80 24.90 19.85
C ARG A 60 -15.54 25.15 18.37
N VAL A 61 -14.25 25.35 18.06
CA VAL A 61 -13.75 25.44 16.70
C VAL A 61 -12.89 24.18 16.42
N THR A 62 -13.30 23.39 15.44
CA THR A 62 -12.57 22.23 14.96
C THR A 62 -12.31 22.36 13.47
N SER A 63 -11.24 21.73 12.98
CA SER A 63 -10.90 21.75 11.56
C SER A 63 -12.03 21.11 10.71
N LEU A 64 -12.16 21.56 9.47
CA LEU A 64 -13.11 20.96 8.53
C LEU A 64 -12.82 19.45 8.33
N LYS A 65 -11.53 19.08 8.29
CA LYS A 65 -11.07 17.68 8.26
C LYS A 65 -11.63 16.86 9.43
N THR A 66 -11.52 17.36 10.65
CA THR A 66 -12.04 16.64 11.85
C THR A 66 -13.56 16.49 11.79
N ARG A 67 -14.27 17.54 11.40
CA ARG A 67 -15.73 17.51 11.23
C ARG A 67 -16.13 16.47 10.16
N GLY A 68 -15.43 16.45 9.02
CA GLY A 68 -15.69 15.52 7.93
C GLY A 68 -15.43 14.07 8.32
N ILE A 69 -14.29 13.75 8.94
CA ILE A 69 -13.98 12.40 9.39
C ILE A 69 -14.99 11.90 10.43
N THR A 70 -15.39 12.76 11.37
CA THR A 70 -16.42 12.41 12.37
C THR A 70 -17.77 12.13 11.71
N ALA A 71 -18.17 12.93 10.72
CA ALA A 71 -19.43 12.76 10.02
C ALA A 71 -19.46 11.49 9.13
N MET A 72 -18.31 10.99 8.68
CA MET A 72 -18.21 9.73 7.91
C MET A 72 -18.52 8.47 8.74
N ALA A 73 -18.85 8.58 10.01
CA ALA A 73 -19.33 7.47 10.85
C ALA A 73 -20.83 7.18 10.70
N GLY A 74 -21.50 7.73 9.70
CA GLY A 74 -22.93 7.55 9.45
C GLY A 74 -23.34 7.98 8.05
N THR A 75 -24.61 8.37 7.89
CA THR A 75 -25.09 8.98 6.65
C THR A 75 -24.55 10.41 6.57
N PHE A 76 -23.58 10.59 5.69
CA PHE A 76 -22.76 11.79 5.58
C PHE A 76 -23.51 12.95 4.92
N GLY A 77 -23.38 14.15 5.49
CA GLY A 77 -23.97 15.37 4.93
C GLY A 77 -23.37 16.64 5.50
N TYR A 78 -23.90 17.78 5.09
CA TYR A 78 -23.47 19.11 5.54
C TYR A 78 -24.65 19.91 6.08
N GLU A 79 -24.45 20.53 7.24
CA GLU A 79 -25.37 21.48 7.86
C GLU A 79 -24.63 22.81 8.11
N LEU A 80 -24.37 23.54 7.05
CA LEU A 80 -23.66 24.82 7.06
C LEU A 80 -24.04 25.67 5.85
N ASN A 81 -23.75 26.98 5.89
CA ASN A 81 -23.99 27.88 4.77
C ASN A 81 -22.77 27.90 3.83
N PRO A 82 -22.88 27.33 2.61
CA PRO A 82 -21.75 27.28 1.65
C PRO A 82 -21.26 28.66 1.18
N ALA A 83 -22.11 29.70 1.29
CA ALA A 83 -21.73 31.05 0.90
C ALA A 83 -20.71 31.70 1.84
N LEU A 84 -20.57 31.17 3.06
CA LEU A 84 -19.63 31.69 4.07
C LEU A 84 -18.26 31.00 4.04
N LEU A 85 -18.10 29.97 3.19
CA LEU A 85 -16.88 29.18 3.08
C LEU A 85 -15.86 29.85 2.16
N SER A 86 -14.57 29.73 2.51
CA SER A 86 -13.47 30.08 1.61
C SER A 86 -13.41 29.12 0.42
N ASP A 87 -12.64 29.44 -0.61
CA ASP A 87 -12.50 28.56 -1.77
C ASP A 87 -11.68 27.32 -1.42
N GLU A 88 -10.73 27.40 -0.49
CA GLU A 88 -9.99 26.26 0.06
C GLU A 88 -10.93 25.30 0.82
N GLU A 89 -11.84 25.85 1.64
CA GLU A 89 -12.83 25.03 2.35
C GLU A 89 -13.80 24.34 1.39
N LYS A 90 -14.21 25.01 0.33
CA LYS A 90 -15.05 24.41 -0.72
C LYS A 90 -14.33 23.26 -1.45
N GLU A 91 -13.02 23.39 -1.69
CA GLU A 91 -12.23 22.31 -2.29
C GLU A 91 -12.08 21.14 -1.32
N GLU A 92 -11.80 21.40 -0.05
CA GLU A 92 -11.76 20.35 0.97
C GLU A 92 -13.11 19.59 1.06
N ILE A 93 -14.24 20.29 0.96
CA ILE A 93 -15.57 19.69 0.91
C ILE A 93 -15.72 18.77 -0.30
N ARG A 94 -15.26 19.18 -1.49
CA ARG A 94 -15.31 18.32 -2.68
C ARG A 94 -14.51 17.03 -2.50
N GLU A 95 -13.31 17.13 -1.91
CA GLU A 95 -12.51 15.96 -1.60
C GLU A 95 -13.15 15.08 -0.51
N GLN A 96 -13.79 15.66 0.51
CA GLN A 96 -14.54 14.90 1.52
C GLN A 96 -15.72 14.14 0.90
N ILE A 97 -16.49 14.77 0.01
CA ILE A 97 -17.60 14.12 -0.70
C ILE A 97 -17.09 12.98 -1.57
N LYS A 98 -16.00 13.20 -2.32
CA LYS A 98 -15.35 12.17 -3.14
C LYS A 98 -14.85 10.99 -2.30
N ASN A 99 -14.24 11.29 -1.16
CA ASN A 99 -13.77 10.28 -0.21
C ASN A 99 -14.94 9.50 0.39
N PHE A 100 -16.03 10.17 0.80
CA PHE A 100 -17.23 9.47 1.28
C PHE A 100 -17.81 8.55 0.22
N LYS A 101 -18.01 9.01 -1.01
CA LYS A 101 -18.51 8.20 -2.11
C LYS A 101 -17.64 6.97 -2.40
N LYS A 102 -16.31 7.09 -2.24
CA LYS A 102 -15.37 5.97 -2.37
C LYS A 102 -15.62 4.87 -1.33
N TYR A 103 -15.98 5.26 -0.11
CA TYR A 103 -16.13 4.34 1.02
C TYR A 103 -17.58 4.13 1.48
N GLU A 104 -18.56 4.73 0.83
CA GLU A 104 -19.97 4.69 1.21
C GLU A 104 -20.49 3.26 1.42
N MET A 105 -20.25 2.36 0.47
CA MET A 105 -20.62 0.95 0.61
C MET A 105 -19.93 0.28 1.79
N LEU A 106 -18.65 0.56 2.01
CA LEU A 106 -17.90 0.00 3.12
C LEU A 106 -18.41 0.50 4.48
N ILE A 107 -18.80 1.77 4.57
CA ILE A 107 -19.37 2.37 5.77
C ILE A 107 -20.77 1.79 6.04
N ASN A 108 -21.61 1.68 5.01
CA ASN A 108 -23.01 1.30 5.15
C ASN A 108 -23.22 -0.21 5.30
N GLU A 109 -22.44 -1.04 4.61
CA GLU A 109 -22.64 -2.49 4.52
C GLU A 109 -21.55 -3.31 5.20
N GLY A 110 -20.40 -2.69 5.53
CA GLY A 110 -19.30 -3.32 6.22
C GLY A 110 -19.62 -3.63 7.69
N THR A 111 -18.79 -4.47 8.29
CA THR A 111 -18.85 -4.71 9.73
C THR A 111 -18.22 -3.55 10.47
N TYR A 112 -19.01 -2.86 11.28
CA TYR A 112 -18.55 -1.74 12.11
C TYR A 112 -17.90 -2.23 13.40
N TRP A 113 -16.73 -1.68 13.70
CA TRP A 113 -15.99 -1.99 14.93
C TRP A 113 -15.69 -0.72 15.71
N ARG A 114 -16.02 -0.70 17.00
CA ARG A 114 -15.52 0.27 17.98
C ARG A 114 -14.14 -0.17 18.42
N LEU A 115 -13.14 0.65 18.18
CA LEU A 115 -11.74 0.33 18.51
C LEU A 115 -11.36 0.86 19.89
N THR A 116 -11.73 2.10 20.18
CA THR A 116 -11.51 2.76 21.47
C THR A 116 -12.79 3.40 21.96
N SER A 117 -12.84 3.74 23.24
CA SER A 117 -13.99 4.40 23.90
C SER A 117 -13.73 5.92 23.98
N PRO A 118 -14.59 6.77 23.42
CA PRO A 118 -14.44 8.22 23.58
C PRO A 118 -14.72 8.73 25.00
N PHE A 119 -15.07 7.83 25.93
CA PHE A 119 -15.32 8.14 27.34
C PHE A 119 -14.13 7.82 28.24
N GLU A 120 -13.23 6.91 27.80
CA GLU A 120 -12.16 6.35 28.61
C GLU A 120 -10.77 6.57 27.98
N ASP A 121 -10.70 6.69 26.65
CA ASP A 121 -9.46 6.78 25.90
C ASP A 121 -9.16 8.21 25.43
N GLU A 122 -7.90 8.50 25.16
CA GLU A 122 -7.44 9.80 24.60
C GLU A 122 -7.86 9.99 23.14
N VAL A 123 -8.21 8.91 22.46
CA VAL A 123 -8.65 8.91 21.07
C VAL A 123 -9.97 8.18 20.93
N ALA A 124 -10.88 8.74 20.12
CA ALA A 124 -12.05 8.03 19.64
C ALA A 124 -11.72 7.36 18.31
N ALA A 125 -11.79 6.04 18.23
CA ALA A 125 -11.46 5.30 17.02
C ALA A 125 -12.52 4.25 16.69
N TRP A 126 -12.83 4.16 15.41
CA TRP A 126 -13.76 3.17 14.86
C TRP A 126 -13.31 2.74 13.47
N MET A 127 -13.82 1.63 12.99
CA MET A 127 -13.53 1.16 11.65
C MET A 127 -14.70 0.40 11.04
N SER A 128 -14.73 0.40 9.72
CA SER A 128 -15.59 -0.47 8.91
C SER A 128 -14.74 -1.46 8.14
N VAL A 129 -15.11 -2.74 8.14
CA VAL A 129 -14.42 -3.82 7.42
C VAL A 129 -15.40 -4.46 6.46
N SER A 130 -15.00 -4.66 5.20
CA SER A 130 -15.80 -5.36 4.22
C SER A 130 -16.09 -6.81 4.65
N ARG A 131 -17.20 -7.39 4.17
CA ARG A 131 -17.56 -8.79 4.48
C ARG A 131 -16.47 -9.78 4.02
N ALA A 132 -15.82 -9.49 2.90
CA ALA A 132 -14.71 -10.29 2.38
C ALA A 132 -13.38 -10.03 3.12
N LYS A 133 -13.34 -9.07 4.06
CA LYS A 133 -12.15 -8.62 4.78
C LYS A 133 -11.02 -8.13 3.87
N ASP A 134 -11.34 -7.74 2.64
CA ASP A 134 -10.39 -7.25 1.64
C ASP A 134 -10.18 -5.74 1.72
N ARG A 135 -11.09 -5.01 2.38
CA ARG A 135 -11.01 -3.57 2.59
C ARG A 135 -11.35 -3.19 4.03
N ALA A 136 -10.67 -2.16 4.54
CA ALA A 136 -10.98 -1.57 5.83
C ALA A 136 -10.75 -0.05 5.80
N LEU A 137 -11.63 0.69 6.47
CA LEU A 137 -11.51 2.13 6.71
C LEU A 137 -11.48 2.37 8.21
N VAL A 138 -10.41 2.99 8.69
CA VAL A 138 -10.21 3.34 10.10
C VAL A 138 -10.26 4.84 10.24
N SER A 139 -11.10 5.33 11.16
CA SER A 139 -11.21 6.74 11.50
C SER A 139 -10.83 6.95 12.96
N VAL A 140 -10.04 7.98 13.21
CA VAL A 140 -9.51 8.31 14.55
C VAL A 140 -9.68 9.79 14.78
N VAL A 141 -10.19 10.18 15.95
CA VAL A 141 -10.25 11.57 16.42
C VAL A 141 -9.51 11.66 17.74
N ARG A 142 -8.49 12.46 17.82
CA ARG A 142 -7.77 12.75 19.06
C ARG A 142 -8.60 13.68 19.93
N LEU A 143 -8.88 13.25 21.14
CA LEU A 143 -9.71 14.03 22.10
C LEU A 143 -8.86 14.91 23.00
N TYR A 144 -7.65 14.46 23.32
CA TYR A 144 -6.70 15.14 24.18
C TYR A 144 -5.30 15.12 23.56
N ALA A 145 -4.53 16.17 23.82
CA ALA A 145 -3.12 16.24 23.48
C ALA A 145 -2.33 16.64 24.72
N GLU A 146 -1.43 15.77 25.16
CA GLU A 146 -0.56 15.99 26.30
C GLU A 146 0.88 16.28 25.85
N ALA A 147 1.57 17.13 26.58
CA ALA A 147 2.99 17.34 26.37
C ALA A 147 3.75 16.05 26.75
N ASN A 148 4.70 15.63 25.91
CA ASN A 148 5.50 14.41 26.09
C ASN A 148 4.66 13.12 26.15
N ALA A 149 3.48 13.10 25.52
CA ALA A 149 2.67 11.89 25.43
C ALA A 149 3.45 10.73 24.82
N ALA A 150 3.21 9.51 25.29
CA ALA A 150 3.74 8.31 24.70
C ALA A 150 3.20 8.10 23.28
N ALA A 151 3.90 7.27 22.49
CA ALA A 151 3.40 6.89 21.17
C ALA A 151 2.05 6.15 21.31
N CYS A 152 1.05 6.66 20.60
CA CYS A 152 -0.31 6.11 20.60
C CYS A 152 -0.48 5.12 19.44
N TYR A 153 -1.00 3.93 19.76
CA TYR A 153 -1.28 2.87 18.77
C TYR A 153 -2.76 2.50 18.83
N VAL A 154 -3.39 2.39 17.67
CA VAL A 154 -4.78 1.93 17.56
C VAL A 154 -4.82 0.51 17.02
N LYS A 155 -5.24 -0.46 17.84
CA LYS A 155 -5.39 -1.87 17.42
C LYS A 155 -6.64 -2.04 16.59
N LEU A 156 -6.51 -2.65 15.42
CA LEU A 156 -7.61 -2.91 14.52
C LEU A 156 -8.36 -4.20 14.88
N LYS A 157 -9.51 -4.42 14.26
CA LYS A 157 -10.35 -5.61 14.49
C LYS A 157 -10.92 -6.15 13.19
N GLY A 158 -11.25 -7.44 13.18
CA GLY A 158 -12.02 -8.06 12.10
C GLY A 158 -11.25 -8.30 10.80
N LEU A 159 -9.94 -8.10 10.78
CA LEU A 159 -9.09 -8.39 9.62
C LEU A 159 -8.75 -9.89 9.53
N GLU A 160 -8.24 -10.31 8.36
CA GLU A 160 -7.66 -11.64 8.18
C GLU A 160 -6.24 -11.66 8.73
N SER A 161 -6.01 -12.45 9.79
CA SER A 161 -4.72 -12.48 10.52
C SER A 161 -3.53 -12.76 9.60
N ASP A 162 -3.75 -13.67 8.65
CA ASP A 162 -2.73 -14.24 7.78
C ASP A 162 -2.52 -13.48 6.47
N ALA A 163 -3.34 -12.47 6.23
CA ALA A 163 -3.25 -11.65 5.02
C ALA A 163 -2.29 -10.46 5.21
N VAL A 164 -1.74 -9.99 4.10
CA VAL A 164 -1.03 -8.72 4.03
C VAL A 164 -1.98 -7.63 3.54
N TYR A 165 -1.98 -6.51 4.23
CA TYR A 165 -2.73 -5.30 3.89
C TYR A 165 -1.79 -4.17 3.53
N ILE A 166 -2.14 -3.39 2.51
CA ILE A 166 -1.47 -2.13 2.17
C ILE A 166 -2.31 -0.95 2.63
N GLU A 167 -1.69 0.00 3.29
CA GLU A 167 -2.30 1.30 3.58
C GLU A 167 -2.22 2.18 2.33
N GLU A 168 -3.39 2.60 1.81
CA GLU A 168 -3.50 3.20 0.47
C GLU A 168 -2.76 4.53 0.31
N ASN A 169 -2.65 5.34 1.38
CA ASN A 169 -2.05 6.67 1.28
C ASN A 169 -0.52 6.62 1.31
N THR A 170 0.05 5.74 2.14
CA THR A 170 1.50 5.65 2.34
C THR A 170 2.15 4.52 1.57
N GLY A 171 1.37 3.52 1.12
CA GLY A 171 1.88 2.29 0.52
C GLY A 171 2.54 1.34 1.52
N ARG A 172 2.48 1.62 2.82
CA ARG A 172 3.04 0.73 3.85
C ARG A 172 2.24 -0.55 3.95
N GLN A 173 2.95 -1.64 4.19
CA GLN A 173 2.37 -2.97 4.29
C GLN A 173 2.43 -3.48 5.72
N TYR A 174 1.39 -4.22 6.10
CA TYR A 174 1.22 -4.80 7.42
C TYR A 174 0.57 -6.17 7.31
N THR A 175 0.95 -7.12 8.14
CA THR A 175 0.11 -8.31 8.32
C THR A 175 -1.15 -7.96 9.10
N GLY A 176 -2.26 -8.67 8.84
CA GLY A 176 -3.48 -8.47 9.61
C GLY A 176 -3.25 -8.74 11.11
N ALA A 177 -2.39 -9.72 11.43
CA ALA A 177 -1.98 -9.98 12.81
C ALA A 177 -1.27 -8.78 13.44
N ALA A 178 -0.34 -8.11 12.74
CA ALA A 178 0.35 -6.91 13.23
C ALA A 178 -0.65 -5.77 13.49
N LEU A 179 -1.57 -5.51 12.56
CA LEU A 179 -2.60 -4.49 12.71
C LEU A 179 -3.52 -4.75 13.90
N MET A 180 -3.88 -6.02 14.15
CA MET A 180 -4.80 -6.37 15.23
C MET A 180 -4.12 -6.46 16.59
N ASN A 181 -2.83 -6.84 16.69
CA ASN A 181 -2.14 -7.05 17.95
C ASN A 181 -1.26 -5.88 18.39
N ALA A 182 -0.49 -5.31 17.46
CA ALA A 182 0.35 -4.12 17.71
C ALA A 182 -0.42 -2.82 17.41
N GLY A 183 -1.22 -2.79 16.36
CA GLY A 183 -1.97 -1.61 15.92
C GLY A 183 -1.21 -0.72 14.95
N ILE A 184 -1.86 0.35 14.51
CA ILE A 184 -1.26 1.40 13.69
C ILE A 184 -0.75 2.53 14.57
N PRO A 185 0.49 3.02 14.35
CA PRO A 185 1.00 4.18 15.07
C PRO A 185 0.28 5.45 14.59
N LEU A 186 -0.17 6.26 15.53
CA LEU A 186 -0.67 7.59 15.22
C LEU A 186 0.49 8.61 15.18
N PRO A 187 0.39 9.67 14.38
CA PRO A 187 1.30 10.80 14.47
C PRO A 187 1.34 11.36 15.89
N PHE A 188 2.48 11.89 16.32
CA PHE A 188 2.57 12.56 17.60
C PHE A 188 1.55 13.73 17.66
N ALA A 189 0.93 13.88 18.84
CA ALA A 189 -0.04 14.92 19.05
C ALA A 189 0.63 16.30 18.98
N THR A 190 0.14 17.14 18.07
CA THR A 190 0.52 18.57 18.03
C THR A 190 -0.61 19.45 18.51
N LYS A 191 -1.85 18.98 18.39
CA LYS A 191 -3.08 19.70 18.75
C LYS A 191 -4.15 18.73 19.23
N GLU A 192 -5.06 19.23 20.06
CA GLU A 192 -6.33 18.56 20.31
C GLU A 192 -7.21 18.57 19.07
N TYR A 193 -8.10 17.60 19.00
CA TYR A 193 -9.13 17.47 17.96
C TYR A 193 -8.59 17.24 16.55
N GLU A 194 -7.36 16.75 16.42
CA GLU A 194 -6.85 16.25 15.13
C GLU A 194 -7.52 14.94 14.77
N ALA A 195 -7.86 14.78 13.50
CA ALA A 195 -8.44 13.53 12.98
C ALA A 195 -7.60 12.91 11.88
N TYR A 196 -7.59 11.58 11.86
CA TYR A 196 -6.85 10.75 10.92
C TYR A 196 -7.77 9.70 10.32
N GLN A 197 -7.53 9.39 9.05
CA GLN A 197 -8.24 8.31 8.37
C GLN A 197 -7.22 7.45 7.63
N PHE A 198 -7.31 6.12 7.83
CA PHE A 198 -6.45 5.13 7.21
C PHE A 198 -7.33 4.15 6.44
N SER A 199 -6.96 3.85 5.22
CA SER A 199 -7.65 2.86 4.39
C SER A 199 -6.71 1.74 4.02
N PHE A 200 -7.20 0.51 4.13
CA PHE A 200 -6.43 -0.70 3.89
C PHE A 200 -7.09 -1.57 2.82
N ILE A 201 -6.25 -2.11 1.94
CA ILE A 201 -6.64 -3.09 0.92
C ILE A 201 -5.79 -4.35 1.10
N ARG A 202 -6.44 -5.51 1.10
CA ARG A 202 -5.76 -6.81 1.18
C ARG A 202 -5.09 -7.15 -0.14
N LEU A 203 -3.85 -7.65 -0.07
CA LEU A 203 -3.05 -8.04 -1.23
C LEU A 203 -3.23 -9.52 -1.56
N ASP A 204 -4.36 -9.87 -2.15
CA ASP A 204 -4.71 -11.27 -2.50
C ASP A 204 -3.77 -11.86 -3.56
N GLU A 205 -3.29 -11.02 -4.48
CA GLU A 205 -2.36 -11.44 -5.54
C GLU A 205 -1.02 -11.92 -4.96
N ALA A 206 -0.50 -11.21 -3.95
CA ALA A 206 0.75 -11.59 -3.30
C ALA A 206 0.62 -12.92 -2.54
N LYS A 207 -0.54 -13.20 -1.92
CA LYS A 207 -0.79 -14.49 -1.26
C LYS A 207 -0.85 -15.64 -2.26
N LYS A 208 -1.59 -15.48 -3.36
CA LYS A 208 -1.68 -16.46 -4.43
C LYS A 208 -0.30 -16.74 -5.05
N LEU A 209 0.47 -15.67 -5.29
CA LEU A 209 1.84 -15.80 -5.81
C LEU A 209 2.74 -16.55 -4.83
N TYR A 210 2.66 -16.24 -3.54
CA TYR A 210 3.42 -16.95 -2.51
C TYR A 210 3.11 -18.45 -2.51
N ASP A 211 1.83 -18.82 -2.55
CA ASP A 211 1.40 -20.22 -2.55
C ASP A 211 1.91 -20.97 -3.82
N GLU A 212 1.90 -20.31 -4.99
CA GLU A 212 2.42 -20.89 -6.22
C GLU A 212 3.96 -21.01 -6.20
N ILE A 213 4.67 -20.02 -5.66
CA ILE A 213 6.12 -20.11 -5.44
C ILE A 213 6.46 -21.32 -4.54
N LYS A 214 5.74 -21.50 -3.44
CA LYS A 214 5.94 -22.64 -2.51
C LYS A 214 5.74 -23.97 -3.23
N LYS A 215 4.72 -24.09 -4.06
CA LYS A 215 4.46 -25.27 -4.87
C LYS A 215 5.60 -25.54 -5.86
N VAL A 216 6.06 -24.50 -6.57
CA VAL A 216 7.20 -24.60 -7.49
C VAL A 216 8.48 -25.01 -6.75
N CYS A 217 8.75 -24.43 -5.56
CA CYS A 217 9.88 -24.83 -4.72
C CYS A 217 9.80 -26.30 -4.32
N GLY A 218 8.62 -26.80 -3.91
CA GLY A 218 8.40 -28.21 -3.60
C GLY A 218 8.67 -29.13 -4.80
N ASN A 219 8.15 -28.77 -5.98
CA ASN A 219 8.37 -29.52 -7.22
C ASN A 219 9.86 -29.58 -7.62
N LEU A 220 10.63 -28.54 -7.33
CA LEU A 220 12.08 -28.46 -7.57
C LEU A 220 12.93 -29.14 -6.50
N LYS A 221 12.30 -29.72 -5.46
CA LYS A 221 12.99 -30.26 -4.26
C LYS A 221 13.91 -29.20 -3.61
N LEU A 222 13.49 -27.94 -3.63
CA LEU A 222 14.21 -26.82 -3.03
C LEU A 222 13.94 -26.69 -1.53
N SER A 223 12.96 -27.46 -1.01
CA SER A 223 12.46 -27.37 0.38
C SER A 223 12.69 -28.62 1.24
N GLU A 224 13.38 -29.67 0.75
CA GLU A 224 13.61 -30.87 1.57
C GLU A 224 14.81 -30.69 2.52
N ALA A 225 14.48 -30.35 3.76
CA ALA A 225 15.34 -30.50 4.93
C ALA A 225 15.13 -31.88 5.59
N ASP A 226 14.96 -32.95 4.81
CA ASP A 226 14.68 -34.31 5.31
C ASP A 226 15.57 -35.38 4.67
N THR A 227 16.89 -35.16 4.64
CA THR A 227 17.85 -36.26 4.56
C THR A 227 19.11 -35.85 5.34
N ALA A 228 19.61 -36.80 6.14
CA ALA A 228 20.70 -36.62 7.10
C ALA A 228 22.09 -36.35 6.49
N ASP A 229 22.15 -35.53 5.45
CA ASP A 229 23.41 -35.06 4.87
C ASP A 229 23.44 -33.52 4.91
N SER A 230 24.22 -33.00 5.85
CA SER A 230 24.28 -31.62 6.32
C SER A 230 25.03 -30.66 5.38
N SER A 231 24.86 -30.77 4.04
CA SER A 231 25.67 -29.99 3.09
C SER A 231 24.95 -29.18 2.03
N SER A 232 23.61 -28.99 2.07
CA SER A 232 22.98 -28.10 1.11
C SER A 232 21.97 -27.12 1.74
N ASP A 233 22.49 -26.05 2.28
CA ASP A 233 21.75 -24.84 2.65
C ASP A 233 21.40 -24.09 1.35
N LYS A 234 20.48 -24.66 0.55
CA LYS A 234 20.18 -24.16 -0.80
C LYS A 234 19.49 -22.82 -0.75
N ARG A 235 20.15 -21.77 -1.25
CA ARG A 235 19.62 -20.43 -1.42
C ARG A 235 18.89 -20.29 -2.75
N ILE A 236 17.78 -19.57 -2.77
CA ILE A 236 16.87 -19.42 -3.93
C ILE A 236 16.79 -17.96 -4.34
N VAL A 237 16.87 -17.70 -5.63
CA VAL A 237 16.69 -16.37 -6.23
C VAL A 237 15.36 -16.34 -7.00
N ILE A 238 14.46 -15.44 -6.59
CA ILE A 238 13.19 -15.15 -7.25
C ILE A 238 13.33 -13.80 -7.93
N SER A 239 13.08 -13.69 -9.23
CA SER A 239 13.01 -12.39 -9.88
C SER A 239 11.57 -11.99 -10.13
N ILE A 240 11.18 -10.76 -9.75
CA ILE A 240 9.87 -10.17 -10.00
C ILE A 240 10.06 -9.05 -11.00
N TYR A 241 9.49 -9.21 -12.20
CA TYR A 241 9.67 -8.26 -13.28
C TYR A 241 8.37 -7.90 -13.99
N GLY A 242 8.40 -6.80 -14.73
CA GLY A 242 7.24 -6.22 -15.40
C GLY A 242 7.41 -4.72 -15.59
N GLY A 243 6.45 -4.07 -16.23
CA GLY A 243 6.48 -2.65 -16.56
C GLY A 243 6.70 -1.72 -15.36
N SER A 244 7.21 -0.52 -15.62
CA SER A 244 7.32 0.51 -14.59
C SER A 244 5.94 0.87 -14.06
N GLY A 245 5.69 0.71 -12.75
CA GLY A 245 4.36 0.92 -12.14
C GLY A 245 3.47 -0.31 -12.08
N SER A 246 3.94 -1.51 -12.49
CA SER A 246 3.17 -2.76 -12.39
C SER A 246 2.93 -3.26 -10.97
N GLY A 247 3.63 -2.72 -9.97
CA GLY A 247 3.49 -3.12 -8.57
C GLY A 247 4.59 -4.07 -8.05
N LYS A 248 5.68 -4.24 -8.78
CA LYS A 248 6.82 -5.12 -8.40
C LYS A 248 7.26 -4.94 -6.95
N THR A 249 7.60 -3.70 -6.57
CA THR A 249 8.08 -3.37 -5.22
C THR A 249 7.03 -3.72 -4.16
N THR A 250 5.75 -3.48 -4.44
CA THR A 250 4.64 -3.80 -3.54
C THR A 250 4.51 -5.30 -3.32
N ILE A 251 4.56 -6.09 -4.41
CA ILE A 251 4.46 -7.55 -4.35
C ILE A 251 5.71 -8.16 -3.71
N ALA A 252 6.92 -7.66 -4.04
CA ALA A 252 8.17 -8.13 -3.43
C ALA A 252 8.17 -7.96 -1.91
N ALA A 253 7.75 -6.78 -1.42
CA ALA A 253 7.65 -6.53 0.02
C ALA A 253 6.57 -7.41 0.69
N ALA A 254 5.44 -7.67 0.02
CA ALA A 254 4.41 -8.56 0.54
C ALA A 254 4.89 -10.02 0.60
N LEU A 255 5.58 -10.49 -0.43
CA LEU A 255 6.19 -11.83 -0.43
C LEU A 255 7.21 -11.98 0.70
N GLN A 256 8.04 -10.97 0.96
CA GLN A 256 8.96 -10.96 2.10
C GLN A 256 8.22 -11.20 3.42
N GLN A 257 7.06 -10.54 3.63
CA GLN A 257 6.24 -10.76 4.83
C GLN A 257 5.71 -12.20 4.94
N TYR A 258 5.29 -12.82 3.82
CA TYR A 258 4.85 -14.21 3.80
C TYR A 258 5.99 -15.20 4.08
N PHE A 259 7.18 -14.98 3.51
CA PHE A 259 8.36 -15.80 3.82
C PHE A 259 8.78 -15.68 5.29
N LEU A 260 8.84 -14.47 5.83
CA LEU A 260 9.17 -14.22 7.24
C LEU A 260 8.17 -14.90 8.20
N LYS A 261 6.88 -14.92 7.85
CA LYS A 261 5.85 -15.61 8.62
C LYS A 261 6.08 -17.12 8.67
N ASP A 262 6.59 -17.72 7.60
CA ASP A 262 6.97 -19.12 7.52
C ASP A 262 8.41 -19.37 8.09
N ASN A 263 8.94 -18.43 8.88
CA ASN A 263 10.30 -18.48 9.44
C ASN A 263 11.41 -18.61 8.37
N THR A 264 11.15 -18.16 7.16
CA THR A 264 12.15 -18.15 6.08
C THR A 264 12.70 -16.74 5.92
N ALA A 265 13.97 -16.54 6.27
CA ALA A 265 14.61 -15.25 6.12
C ALA A 265 14.79 -14.91 4.63
N CYS A 266 14.40 -13.69 4.26
CA CYS A 266 14.31 -13.22 2.89
C CYS A 266 14.88 -11.82 2.74
N TYR A 267 15.66 -11.58 1.69
CA TYR A 267 16.20 -10.28 1.33
C TYR A 267 15.58 -9.78 0.02
N VAL A 268 15.20 -8.51 -0.04
CA VAL A 268 14.70 -7.88 -1.28
C VAL A 268 15.79 -7.00 -1.85
N LEU A 269 16.25 -7.34 -3.05
CA LEU A 269 17.23 -6.61 -3.82
C LEU A 269 16.54 -5.82 -4.93
N THR A 270 16.82 -4.52 -5.04
CA THR A 270 16.30 -3.71 -6.15
C THR A 270 17.25 -3.68 -7.32
N GLY A 271 16.75 -4.03 -8.49
CA GLY A 271 17.51 -3.99 -9.74
C GLY A 271 17.77 -2.58 -10.27
N ASP A 272 17.08 -1.57 -9.75
CA ASP A 272 17.29 -0.17 -10.12
C ASP A 272 18.68 0.36 -9.70
N ASN A 273 19.43 -0.40 -8.90
CA ASN A 273 20.81 -0.09 -8.53
C ASN A 273 21.85 -0.43 -9.64
N TYR A 274 21.47 -1.18 -10.68
CA TYR A 274 22.45 -1.75 -11.62
C TYR A 274 22.65 -1.06 -12.97
N PRO A 275 21.97 0.02 -13.36
CA PRO A 275 22.48 0.83 -14.47
C PRO A 275 23.94 1.27 -14.22
N HIS A 276 24.70 1.50 -15.31
CA HIS A 276 26.07 2.04 -15.18
C HIS A 276 26.10 3.48 -14.68
N ARG A 277 24.99 4.20 -14.82
CA ARG A 277 24.85 5.63 -14.51
C ARG A 277 23.68 5.87 -13.57
N ILE A 278 23.77 6.90 -12.74
CA ILE A 278 22.64 7.38 -11.93
C ILE A 278 21.45 7.76 -12.83
N PRO A 279 20.20 7.74 -12.30
CA PRO A 279 18.98 7.89 -13.13
C PRO A 279 19.03 9.09 -14.09
N MET A 280 19.42 10.28 -13.61
CA MET A 280 19.48 11.48 -14.42
C MET A 280 20.48 11.34 -15.57
N ARG A 281 21.67 10.81 -15.31
CA ARG A 281 22.71 10.60 -16.33
C ARG A 281 22.34 9.47 -17.30
N ASN A 282 21.60 8.50 -16.82
CA ASN A 282 21.08 7.41 -17.67
C ASN A 282 20.02 7.94 -18.66
N ASP A 283 19.15 8.83 -18.22
CA ASP A 283 18.15 9.46 -19.08
C ASP A 283 18.79 10.39 -20.12
N GLU A 284 19.85 11.14 -19.74
CA GLU A 284 20.66 11.93 -20.68
C GLU A 284 21.28 11.02 -21.75
N GLU A 285 21.86 9.90 -21.37
CA GLU A 285 22.49 8.97 -22.29
C GLU A 285 21.48 8.29 -23.22
N ARG A 286 20.32 7.92 -22.74
CA ARG A 286 19.22 7.42 -23.56
C ARG A 286 18.80 8.43 -24.63
N LEU A 287 18.75 9.70 -24.25
CA LEU A 287 18.43 10.79 -25.19
C LEU A 287 19.56 10.99 -26.23
N ASN A 288 20.82 10.91 -25.82
CA ASN A 288 21.97 10.99 -26.73
C ASN A 288 21.94 9.85 -27.76
N VAL A 289 21.74 8.61 -27.31
CA VAL A 289 21.61 7.43 -28.19
C VAL A 289 20.46 7.60 -29.17
N TYR A 290 19.33 8.13 -28.70
CA TYR A 290 18.18 8.41 -29.56
C TYR A 290 18.50 9.48 -30.61
N ASN A 291 19.16 10.56 -30.24
CA ASN A 291 19.53 11.64 -31.16
C ASN A 291 20.57 11.19 -32.21
N GLU A 292 21.49 10.30 -31.84
CA GLU A 292 22.55 9.82 -32.72
C GLU A 292 22.12 8.70 -33.66
N SER A 293 21.29 7.77 -33.16
CA SER A 293 20.99 6.50 -33.83
C SER A 293 19.49 6.22 -33.98
N GLY A 294 18.64 7.17 -33.63
CA GLY A 294 17.19 7.04 -33.72
C GLY A 294 16.62 5.98 -32.79
N GLU A 295 15.40 5.55 -33.11
CA GLU A 295 14.66 4.58 -32.33
C GLU A 295 15.33 3.20 -32.29
N ASP A 296 15.89 2.76 -33.41
CA ASP A 296 16.58 1.45 -33.48
C ASP A 296 17.83 1.44 -32.62
N GLY A 297 18.57 2.55 -32.56
CA GLY A 297 19.70 2.72 -31.66
C GLY A 297 19.28 2.65 -30.19
N LEU A 298 18.21 3.37 -29.84
CA LEU A 298 17.65 3.33 -28.48
C LEU A 298 17.14 1.94 -28.11
N ARG A 299 16.45 1.26 -29.01
CA ARG A 299 15.99 -0.12 -28.84
C ARG A 299 17.17 -1.09 -28.60
N GLY A 300 18.30 -0.88 -29.27
CA GLY A 300 19.54 -1.66 -29.09
C GLY A 300 20.34 -1.31 -27.84
N TYR A 301 19.98 -0.22 -27.16
CA TYR A 301 20.63 0.26 -25.92
C TYR A 301 19.85 -0.16 -24.66
N LEU A 302 18.54 0.09 -24.63
CA LEU A 302 17.68 -0.14 -23.46
C LEU A 302 17.78 -1.57 -22.96
N GLY A 303 17.99 -1.77 -21.66
CA GLY A 303 18.01 -3.06 -20.99
C GLY A 303 19.12 -4.02 -21.47
N THR A 304 20.19 -3.51 -22.10
CA THR A 304 21.35 -4.30 -22.55
C THR A 304 22.58 -4.03 -21.68
N PRO A 305 23.68 -4.80 -21.83
CA PRO A 305 24.93 -4.54 -21.12
C PRO A 305 25.58 -3.17 -21.39
N LYS A 306 25.11 -2.42 -22.38
CA LYS A 306 25.56 -1.04 -22.63
C LYS A 306 24.96 -0.06 -21.61
N GLU A 307 23.77 -0.34 -21.13
CA GLU A 307 23.04 0.46 -20.14
C GLU A 307 23.23 -0.09 -18.73
N ILE A 308 23.28 -1.40 -18.59
CA ILE A 308 23.13 -2.12 -17.33
C ILE A 308 24.35 -2.97 -17.03
N ASP A 309 24.81 -2.92 -15.79
CA ASP A 309 25.93 -3.69 -15.25
C ASP A 309 25.49 -5.10 -14.86
N PHE A 310 25.22 -5.93 -15.88
CA PHE A 310 24.83 -7.32 -15.67
C PHE A 310 25.96 -8.16 -15.05
N ASP A 311 27.21 -7.81 -15.29
CA ASP A 311 28.34 -8.54 -14.71
C ASP A 311 28.33 -8.41 -13.19
N ARG A 312 28.03 -7.21 -12.69
CA ARG A 312 27.96 -6.95 -11.26
C ARG A 312 26.82 -7.72 -10.60
N ILE A 313 25.59 -7.61 -11.09
CA ILE A 313 24.46 -8.31 -10.49
C ILE A 313 24.61 -9.82 -10.58
N ASN A 314 25.09 -10.36 -11.71
CA ASN A 314 25.31 -11.79 -11.87
C ASN A 314 26.36 -12.32 -10.87
N LYS A 315 27.42 -11.53 -10.59
CA LYS A 315 28.39 -11.88 -9.57
C LYS A 315 27.75 -11.95 -8.18
N GLU A 316 26.96 -10.95 -7.79
CA GLU A 316 26.28 -10.92 -6.49
C GLU A 316 25.29 -12.05 -6.30
N LEU A 317 24.50 -12.39 -7.35
CA LEU A 317 23.60 -13.55 -7.33
C LEU A 317 24.36 -14.87 -7.24
N SER A 318 25.52 -15.01 -7.91
CA SER A 318 26.38 -16.20 -7.81
C SER A 318 26.92 -16.38 -6.41
N GLU A 319 27.50 -15.32 -5.83
CA GLU A 319 28.03 -15.30 -4.46
C GLU A 319 26.94 -15.67 -3.44
N PHE A 320 25.71 -15.15 -3.62
CA PHE A 320 24.57 -15.53 -2.79
C PHE A 320 24.28 -17.04 -2.91
N LYS A 321 24.17 -17.56 -4.12
CA LYS A 321 23.85 -19.00 -4.37
C LYS A 321 24.95 -19.95 -3.89
N GLU A 322 26.20 -19.51 -3.91
CA GLU A 322 27.35 -20.25 -3.40
C GLU A 322 27.39 -20.28 -1.85
N GLY A 323 26.49 -19.57 -1.18
CA GLY A 323 26.39 -19.57 0.28
C GLY A 323 27.27 -18.54 0.98
N LYS A 324 27.82 -17.55 0.26
CA LYS A 324 28.65 -16.50 0.88
C LYS A 324 27.79 -15.62 1.81
N ASP A 325 28.24 -15.44 3.04
CA ASP A 325 27.50 -14.73 4.06
C ASP A 325 27.63 -13.20 3.97
N ILE A 326 28.79 -12.69 3.58
CA ILE A 326 29.02 -11.26 3.39
C ILE A 326 29.21 -11.00 1.90
N ILE A 327 28.32 -10.23 1.30
CA ILE A 327 28.35 -9.89 -0.12
C ILE A 327 28.34 -8.37 -0.24
N GLU A 328 29.24 -7.85 -1.07
CA GLU A 328 29.28 -6.44 -1.41
C GLU A 328 28.18 -6.12 -2.42
N ILE A 329 27.16 -5.36 -2.03
CA ILE A 329 26.00 -4.99 -2.84
C ILE A 329 26.16 -3.57 -3.39
N LYS A 330 25.84 -3.39 -4.67
CA LYS A 330 25.82 -2.08 -5.31
C LYS A 330 24.59 -1.28 -4.89
N HIS A 331 24.79 -0.04 -4.47
CA HIS A 331 23.75 0.94 -4.20
C HIS A 331 23.89 2.13 -5.14
N MET A 332 22.75 2.66 -5.58
CA MET A 332 22.69 3.80 -6.47
C MET A 332 21.77 4.88 -5.91
N GLY A 333 22.30 6.07 -5.69
CA GLY A 333 21.54 7.26 -5.34
C GLY A 333 21.09 8.06 -6.57
N ARG A 334 20.77 9.32 -6.35
CA ARG A 334 20.23 10.21 -7.40
C ARG A 334 21.18 11.31 -7.84
N GLN A 335 22.25 11.56 -7.09
CA GLN A 335 23.22 12.63 -7.37
C GLN A 335 24.52 12.06 -7.92
N ASP A 336 25.27 12.88 -8.66
CA ASP A 336 26.60 12.49 -9.16
C ASP A 336 27.49 12.09 -7.99
N GLY A 337 28.10 10.89 -8.08
CA GLY A 337 28.91 10.30 -7.02
C GLY A 337 28.16 9.39 -6.03
N ASP A 338 26.84 9.26 -6.13
CA ASP A 338 26.01 8.44 -5.24
C ASP A 338 25.98 6.94 -5.65
N ILE A 339 27.08 6.42 -6.18
CA ILE A 339 27.24 4.97 -6.39
C ILE A 339 28.16 4.46 -5.30
N SER A 340 27.64 3.61 -4.43
CA SER A 340 28.39 2.96 -3.35
C SER A 340 28.30 1.44 -3.45
N TYR A 341 29.19 0.79 -2.70
CA TYR A 341 29.25 -0.66 -2.57
C TYR A 341 29.36 -0.97 -1.08
N ASP A 342 28.32 -1.61 -0.53
CA ASP A 342 28.22 -1.83 0.90
C ASP A 342 28.19 -3.34 1.22
N GLU A 343 29.00 -3.75 2.18
CA GLU A 343 28.96 -5.13 2.70
C GLU A 343 27.61 -5.40 3.36
N THR A 344 26.89 -6.39 2.83
CA THR A 344 25.58 -6.81 3.33
C THR A 344 25.67 -8.23 3.88
N ASP A 345 25.11 -8.44 5.09
CA ASP A 345 25.10 -9.73 5.75
C ASP A 345 23.90 -10.56 5.28
N PHE A 346 24.20 -11.70 4.64
CA PHE A 346 23.24 -12.70 4.18
C PHE A 346 23.22 -13.96 5.07
N THR A 347 23.83 -13.91 6.25
CA THR A 347 23.80 -15.04 7.19
C THR A 347 22.35 -15.45 7.48
N GLY A 348 22.03 -16.72 7.23
CA GLY A 348 20.69 -17.27 7.44
C GLY A 348 19.64 -16.85 6.40
N ILE A 349 19.96 -15.99 5.44
CA ILE A 349 19.04 -15.62 4.33
C ILE A 349 18.94 -16.78 3.36
N LYS A 350 17.72 -17.28 3.14
CA LYS A 350 17.43 -18.42 2.25
C LYS A 350 16.87 -17.98 0.91
N VAL A 351 16.16 -16.86 0.86
CA VAL A 351 15.48 -16.36 -0.33
C VAL A 351 15.94 -14.95 -0.66
N LEU A 352 16.37 -14.73 -1.89
CA LEU A 352 16.62 -13.40 -2.44
C LEU A 352 15.53 -13.09 -3.46
N ILE A 353 14.80 -12.00 -3.26
CA ILE A 353 13.81 -11.48 -4.20
C ILE A 353 14.44 -10.30 -4.94
N LEU A 354 14.72 -10.49 -6.23
CA LEU A 354 15.17 -9.42 -7.10
C LEU A 354 13.94 -8.74 -7.72
N GLU A 355 13.63 -7.52 -7.32
CA GLU A 355 12.58 -6.74 -7.94
C GLU A 355 13.16 -5.80 -9.00
N TRP A 356 12.76 -5.97 -10.26
CA TRP A 356 13.38 -5.23 -11.36
C TRP A 356 12.54 -5.22 -12.63
N THR A 357 12.67 -4.17 -13.47
CA THR A 357 12.06 -4.15 -14.80
C THR A 357 12.70 -5.18 -15.72
N HIS A 358 14.01 -5.37 -15.64
CA HIS A 358 14.79 -6.28 -16.49
C HIS A 358 15.02 -7.68 -15.87
N GLY A 359 14.23 -8.08 -14.87
CA GLY A 359 14.38 -9.34 -14.16
C GLY A 359 14.12 -10.62 -15.00
N GLY A 360 13.58 -10.48 -16.22
CA GLY A 360 13.43 -11.55 -17.20
C GLY A 360 14.45 -11.50 -18.35
N SER A 361 15.50 -10.67 -18.25
CA SER A 361 16.50 -10.46 -19.29
C SER A 361 17.35 -11.71 -19.52
N GLU A 362 17.69 -11.99 -20.76
CA GLU A 362 18.64 -13.06 -21.17
C GLU A 362 20.07 -12.86 -20.62
N TYR A 363 20.44 -11.62 -20.30
CA TYR A 363 21.73 -11.29 -19.70
C TYR A 363 21.80 -11.58 -18.20
N LEU A 364 20.66 -11.75 -17.54
CA LEU A 364 20.57 -12.06 -16.11
C LEU A 364 20.70 -13.57 -15.87
N LYS A 365 21.60 -13.95 -14.98
CA LYS A 365 21.90 -15.35 -14.65
C LYS A 365 21.62 -15.63 -13.17
N GLY A 366 21.40 -16.91 -12.84
CA GLY A 366 21.28 -17.35 -11.45
C GLY A 366 19.87 -17.20 -10.87
N VAL A 367 18.86 -16.77 -11.63
CA VAL A 367 17.46 -16.74 -11.20
C VAL A 367 16.87 -18.17 -11.27
N ASP A 368 16.23 -18.60 -10.17
CA ASP A 368 15.56 -19.91 -10.07
C ASP A 368 14.08 -19.83 -10.47
N ILE A 369 13.40 -18.76 -10.07
CA ILE A 369 11.97 -18.57 -10.30
C ILE A 369 11.73 -17.15 -10.87
N PRO A 370 11.68 -17.00 -12.20
CA PRO A 370 11.28 -15.74 -12.81
C PRO A 370 9.75 -15.58 -12.77
N VAL A 371 9.28 -14.45 -12.21
CA VAL A 371 7.88 -14.09 -12.03
C VAL A 371 7.57 -12.83 -12.83
N PHE A 372 6.66 -12.94 -13.80
CA PHE A 372 6.23 -11.79 -14.60
C PHE A 372 4.92 -11.21 -14.09
N LEU A 373 4.89 -9.90 -13.89
CA LEU A 373 3.68 -9.15 -13.55
C LEU A 373 3.12 -8.47 -14.79
N GLU A 374 2.00 -8.97 -15.28
CA GLU A 374 1.28 -8.32 -16.37
C GLU A 374 0.68 -7.00 -15.90
N SER A 375 0.78 -5.98 -16.75
CA SER A 375 0.16 -4.68 -16.52
C SER A 375 -0.21 -4.01 -17.82
N SER A 376 -1.29 -3.20 -17.84
CA SER A 376 -1.59 -2.41 -19.02
C SER A 376 -0.79 -1.10 -19.04
N PRO A 377 -0.45 -0.58 -20.23
CA PRO A 377 0.21 0.72 -20.37
C PRO A 377 -0.58 1.86 -19.71
N GLU A 378 -1.93 1.82 -19.78
CA GLU A 378 -2.81 2.83 -19.20
C GLU A 378 -2.74 2.82 -17.67
N GLU A 379 -2.79 1.64 -17.05
CA GLU A 379 -2.69 1.50 -15.58
C GLU A 379 -1.33 1.93 -15.07
N THR A 380 -0.27 1.53 -15.75
CA THR A 380 1.11 1.88 -15.37
C THR A 380 1.36 3.38 -15.50
N LYS A 381 0.85 4.02 -16.57
CA LYS A 381 0.93 5.46 -16.77
C LYS A 381 0.21 6.23 -15.65
N ALA A 382 -1.02 5.84 -15.32
CA ALA A 382 -1.78 6.46 -14.24
C ALA A 382 -1.06 6.35 -12.88
N ARG A 383 -0.50 5.17 -12.57
CA ARG A 383 0.26 4.94 -11.33
C ARG A 383 1.58 5.73 -11.27
N ARG A 384 2.28 5.88 -12.40
CA ARG A 384 3.52 6.69 -12.50
C ARG A 384 3.25 8.17 -12.25
N ILE A 385 2.22 8.73 -12.89
CA ILE A 385 1.81 10.14 -12.68
C ILE A 385 1.46 10.36 -11.19
N LYS A 386 0.71 9.44 -10.57
CA LYS A 386 0.34 9.55 -9.15
C LYS A 386 1.54 9.50 -8.21
N ARG A 387 2.63 8.79 -8.58
CA ARG A 387 3.85 8.70 -7.75
C ARG A 387 4.66 9.99 -7.70
N GLY A 388 4.50 10.90 -8.68
CA GLY A 388 5.17 12.21 -8.72
C GLY A 388 6.71 12.17 -8.65
N ARG A 389 7.34 11.02 -8.96
CA ARG A 389 8.80 10.86 -8.87
C ARG A 389 9.55 11.39 -10.08
N ASP A 390 8.86 11.49 -11.23
CA ASP A 390 9.43 11.92 -12.51
C ASP A 390 8.76 13.22 -12.93
N GLU A 391 9.43 14.34 -12.78
CA GLU A 391 8.94 15.67 -13.22
C GLU A 391 8.59 15.70 -14.72
N ASN A 392 9.21 14.81 -15.51
CA ASN A 392 9.05 14.69 -16.95
C ASN A 392 8.25 13.44 -17.40
N ALA A 393 7.52 12.77 -16.50
CA ALA A 393 6.80 11.51 -16.82
C ALA A 393 5.84 11.60 -18.02
N ALA A 394 5.44 12.81 -18.41
CA ALA A 394 4.56 13.07 -19.54
C ALA A 394 5.31 13.52 -20.83
N SER A 395 6.66 13.57 -20.82
CA SER A 395 7.40 13.97 -22.02
C SER A 395 7.25 12.92 -23.13
N PRO A 396 7.15 13.33 -24.41
CA PRO A 396 7.03 12.39 -25.52
C PRO A 396 8.16 11.37 -25.60
N PHE A 397 9.40 11.79 -25.26
CA PHE A 397 10.57 10.92 -25.23
C PHE A 397 10.44 9.83 -24.16
N ILE A 398 10.09 10.20 -22.92
CA ILE A 398 9.91 9.23 -21.83
C ILE A 398 8.76 8.26 -22.13
N CYS A 399 7.67 8.73 -22.74
CA CYS A 399 6.61 7.84 -23.20
C CYS A 399 7.14 6.82 -24.21
N ARG A 400 8.00 7.24 -25.16
CA ARG A 400 8.59 6.33 -26.14
C ARG A 400 9.56 5.33 -25.53
N VAL A 401 10.39 5.74 -24.57
CA VAL A 401 11.26 4.83 -23.79
C VAL A 401 10.42 3.72 -23.15
N VAL A 402 9.32 4.08 -22.50
CA VAL A 402 8.42 3.11 -21.83
C VAL A 402 7.78 2.15 -22.81
N GLU A 403 7.37 2.62 -23.99
CA GLU A 403 6.82 1.75 -25.03
C GLU A 403 7.87 0.72 -25.50
N LEU A 404 9.11 1.15 -25.76
CA LEU A 404 10.20 0.27 -26.16
C LEU A 404 10.60 -0.72 -25.05
N GLU A 405 10.58 -0.28 -23.79
CA GLU A 405 10.77 -1.18 -22.66
C GLU A 405 9.63 -2.22 -22.57
N GLN A 406 8.38 -1.82 -22.84
CA GLN A 406 7.26 -2.75 -22.84
C GLN A 406 7.38 -3.81 -23.95
N GLU A 407 7.78 -3.43 -25.16
CA GLU A 407 8.03 -4.38 -26.24
C GLU A 407 9.06 -5.45 -25.84
N LYS A 408 10.12 -5.06 -25.10
CA LYS A 408 11.11 -6.02 -24.56
C LYS A 408 10.53 -6.91 -23.49
N LEU A 409 9.73 -6.35 -22.59
CA LEU A 409 9.06 -7.10 -21.53
C LEU A 409 8.10 -8.15 -22.10
N ASP A 410 7.39 -7.84 -23.17
CA ASP A 410 6.50 -8.78 -23.86
C ASP A 410 7.28 -9.97 -24.44
N LEU A 411 8.53 -9.76 -24.87
CA LEU A 411 9.42 -10.85 -25.28
C LEU A 411 9.94 -11.65 -24.07
N GLN A 412 10.33 -10.97 -23.01
CA GLN A 412 10.86 -11.57 -21.78
C GLN A 412 9.78 -12.34 -20.99
N SER A 413 8.49 -11.97 -21.14
CA SER A 413 7.39 -12.69 -20.48
C SER A 413 7.37 -14.18 -20.79
N LYS A 414 7.87 -14.58 -21.97
CA LYS A 414 8.00 -16.00 -22.37
C LYS A 414 9.00 -16.79 -21.51
N ASN A 415 9.89 -16.11 -20.80
CA ASN A 415 10.87 -16.71 -19.90
C ASN A 415 10.34 -16.82 -18.46
N ALA A 416 9.14 -16.31 -18.19
CA ALA A 416 8.52 -16.40 -16.88
C ALA A 416 8.20 -17.86 -16.55
N ARG A 417 8.43 -18.24 -15.31
CA ARG A 417 7.92 -19.49 -14.77
C ARG A 417 6.54 -19.31 -14.15
N ILE A 418 6.33 -18.16 -13.53
CA ILE A 418 5.04 -17.80 -12.95
C ILE A 418 4.60 -16.47 -13.56
N VAL A 419 3.32 -16.37 -13.90
CA VAL A 419 2.71 -15.15 -14.39
C VAL A 419 1.61 -14.71 -13.42
N VAL A 420 1.64 -13.44 -13.06
CA VAL A 420 0.54 -12.74 -12.36
C VAL A 420 -0.19 -11.92 -13.41
N GLY A 421 -1.37 -12.39 -13.80
CA GLY A 421 -2.20 -11.78 -14.83
C GLY A 421 -2.86 -10.48 -14.33
N LYS A 422 -3.29 -9.64 -15.27
CA LYS A 422 -4.04 -8.39 -15.00
C LYS A 422 -5.33 -8.62 -14.19
N ASP A 423 -5.91 -9.81 -14.29
CA ASP A 423 -7.11 -10.22 -13.56
C ASP A 423 -6.80 -10.77 -12.14
N GLY A 424 -5.55 -10.65 -11.70
CA GLY A 424 -5.07 -11.14 -10.40
C GLY A 424 -5.02 -12.67 -10.30
N LYS A 425 -5.07 -13.38 -11.43
CA LYS A 425 -4.78 -14.82 -11.46
C LYS A 425 -3.29 -15.05 -11.49
N VAL A 426 -2.86 -16.09 -10.78
CA VAL A 426 -1.47 -16.54 -10.73
C VAL A 426 -1.42 -17.96 -11.29
N TYR A 427 -0.51 -18.19 -12.23
CA TYR A 427 -0.37 -19.49 -12.88
C TYR A 427 1.09 -19.77 -13.24
N GLU A 428 1.48 -21.05 -13.20
CA GLU A 428 2.76 -21.54 -13.71
C GLU A 428 2.67 -21.65 -15.25
N GLN A 429 3.68 -21.15 -15.95
CA GLN A 429 3.78 -21.16 -17.43
C GLN A 429 4.55 -22.37 -17.95
#